data_525820af3f5f4b6862ac30fe9c2084b7
#
_entry.id   525820af3f5f4b6862ac30fe9c2084b7
#
_cell.length_a   1.000
_cell.length_b   1.000
_cell.length_c   1.000
_cell.angle_alpha   90.00
_cell.angle_beta   90.00
_cell.angle_gamma   90.00
#
_symmetry.space_group_name_H-M   'P 1'
#
loop_
_entity.id
_entity.type
_entity.pdbx_description
1 polymer ?
#
loop_
_entity_poly.entity_id
_entity_poly.type
_entity_poly.pdbx_seq_one_letter_code
_entity_poly.pdbx_strand_id
1 'polypeptide(L)'
;MLFRSTQMADEVRRIKRELVHKGAVLDIYCDTMQFENGNIAKWDFIHHDGAAAVVPVMDDGRLLMVRQYRNALERYTLELPAGKLDDPNEEGIVCAARELEEETGYRSDKLEWLITLRTTVAFCDERIEIFTAHDLIPTNQNLDEDEYIDVKAYTLDELKKKIFSGEIEDSKTIAAIMAYAVKYNR
;
A
#
# COMPACT_ATOMS: atom_id res chain seq x y z
N MET A 1 20.08 29.54 7.56
CA MET A 1 21.15 28.67 7.05
C MET A 1 20.56 27.93 5.87
N LEU A 2 20.82 28.41 4.66
CA LEU A 2 20.27 27.83 3.41
C LEU A 2 21.03 26.53 3.12
N PHE A 3 20.36 25.40 3.19
CA PHE A 3 20.88 24.17 2.61
C PHE A 3 20.99 24.36 1.10
N ARG A 4 22.20 24.48 0.60
CA ARG A 4 22.47 24.40 -0.84
C ARG A 4 22.10 23.00 -1.28
N SER A 5 21.10 22.88 -2.14
CA SER A 5 20.86 21.70 -2.97
C SER A 5 22.00 21.66 -4.01
N THR A 6 23.11 21.06 -3.65
CA THR A 6 24.19 20.75 -4.57
C THR A 6 23.93 19.33 -5.10
N GLN A 7 23.65 19.26 -6.39
CA GLN A 7 23.93 18.15 -7.32
C GLN A 7 24.43 16.83 -6.67
N MET A 8 23.48 16.02 -6.12
CA MET A 8 23.76 14.64 -5.73
C MET A 8 23.35 13.64 -6.83
N ALA A 9 23.16 14.12 -8.08
CA ALA A 9 22.64 13.29 -9.17
C ALA A 9 23.69 12.36 -9.80
N ASP A 10 24.99 12.56 -9.54
CA ASP A 10 26.07 11.87 -10.26
C ASP A 10 26.85 10.84 -9.44
N GLU A 11 26.63 10.73 -8.13
CA GLU A 11 27.44 9.86 -7.25
C GLU A 11 27.18 8.36 -7.46
N VAL A 12 25.98 7.97 -7.89
CA VAL A 12 25.61 6.57 -8.16
C VAL A 12 24.72 6.49 -9.39
N ARG A 13 25.12 5.69 -10.36
CA ARG A 13 24.30 5.47 -11.56
C ARG A 13 24.11 3.97 -11.86
N ARG A 14 22.91 3.61 -12.30
CA ARG A 14 22.66 2.28 -12.85
C ARG A 14 23.21 2.21 -14.28
N ILE A 15 24.17 1.31 -14.51
CA ILE A 15 24.78 1.09 -15.83
C ILE A 15 24.19 -0.12 -16.57
N LYS A 16 23.52 -1.05 -15.84
CA LYS A 16 22.85 -2.21 -16.42
C LYS A 16 21.71 -2.65 -15.51
N ARG A 17 20.59 -3.13 -16.10
CA ARG A 17 19.52 -3.87 -15.44
C ARG A 17 19.29 -5.17 -16.17
N GLU A 18 19.22 -6.27 -15.44
CA GLU A 18 18.97 -7.62 -15.97
C GLU A 18 17.76 -8.21 -15.26
N LEU A 19 16.75 -8.67 -16.01
CA LEU A 19 15.65 -9.44 -15.46
C LEU A 19 16.20 -10.80 -15.02
N VAL A 20 16.05 -11.12 -13.74
CA VAL A 20 16.49 -12.39 -13.13
C VAL A 20 15.34 -13.36 -13.05
N HIS A 21 14.15 -12.87 -12.71
CA HIS A 21 12.94 -13.68 -12.60
C HIS A 21 11.71 -12.85 -12.94
N LYS A 22 10.83 -13.43 -13.77
CA LYS A 22 9.49 -12.90 -14.01
C LYS A 22 8.48 -13.73 -13.24
N GLY A 23 7.86 -13.12 -12.22
CA GLY A 23 6.84 -13.75 -11.40
C GLY A 23 5.42 -13.48 -11.89
N ALA A 24 4.43 -13.95 -11.13
CA ALA A 24 3.03 -13.65 -11.37
C ALA A 24 2.64 -12.23 -10.94
N VAL A 25 3.29 -11.71 -9.89
CA VAL A 25 3.00 -10.39 -9.30
C VAL A 25 4.23 -9.48 -9.34
N LEU A 26 5.43 -10.04 -9.27
CA LEU A 26 6.67 -9.30 -9.11
C LEU A 26 7.66 -9.65 -10.20
N ASP A 27 8.35 -8.66 -10.75
CA ASP A 27 9.53 -8.84 -11.57
C ASP A 27 10.79 -8.54 -10.75
N ILE A 28 11.74 -9.48 -10.75
CA ILE A 28 13.00 -9.36 -9.99
C ILE A 28 14.14 -9.09 -10.95
N TYR A 29 14.88 -8.04 -10.68
CA TYR A 29 16.01 -7.59 -11.47
C TYR A 29 17.31 -7.58 -10.65
N CYS A 30 18.43 -7.70 -11.37
CA CYS A 30 19.76 -7.40 -10.85
C CYS A 30 20.27 -6.13 -11.55
N ASP A 31 20.47 -5.06 -10.77
CA ASP A 31 21.03 -3.80 -11.22
C ASP A 31 22.54 -3.78 -11.03
N THR A 32 23.29 -3.41 -12.07
CA THR A 32 24.71 -3.08 -11.94
C THR A 32 24.85 -1.58 -11.75
N MET A 33 25.36 -1.20 -10.59
CA MET A 33 25.54 0.18 -10.17
C MET A 33 27.00 0.58 -10.28
N GLN A 34 27.28 1.79 -10.74
CA GLN A 34 28.59 2.39 -10.76
C GLN A 34 28.61 3.62 -9.84
N PHE A 35 29.62 3.68 -8.99
CA PHE A 35 29.87 4.79 -8.08
C PHE A 35 30.89 5.77 -8.68
N GLU A 36 30.94 7.01 -8.18
CA GLU A 36 31.86 8.04 -8.61
C GLU A 36 33.35 7.61 -8.53
N ASN A 37 33.69 6.85 -7.50
CA ASN A 37 35.05 6.30 -7.32
C ASN A 37 35.40 5.13 -8.27
N GLY A 38 34.51 4.82 -9.22
CA GLY A 38 34.67 3.74 -10.20
C GLY A 38 34.29 2.35 -9.68
N ASN A 39 33.92 2.18 -8.43
CA ASN A 39 33.47 0.90 -7.90
C ASN A 39 32.19 0.44 -8.59
N ILE A 40 32.03 -0.86 -8.69
CA ILE A 40 30.85 -1.53 -9.24
C ILE A 40 30.23 -2.40 -8.15
N ALA A 41 28.90 -2.32 -8.00
CA ALA A 41 28.11 -3.19 -7.12
C ALA A 41 26.90 -3.75 -7.86
N LYS A 42 26.40 -4.89 -7.39
CA LYS A 42 25.12 -5.46 -7.84
C LYS A 42 24.09 -5.26 -6.75
N TRP A 43 22.92 -4.75 -7.15
CA TRP A 43 21.77 -4.54 -6.28
C TRP A 43 20.58 -5.29 -6.81
N ASP A 44 19.83 -5.90 -5.91
CA ASP A 44 18.54 -6.49 -6.24
C ASP A 44 17.49 -5.39 -6.33
N PHE A 45 16.60 -5.53 -7.29
CA PHE A 45 15.48 -4.63 -7.48
C PHE A 45 14.21 -5.42 -7.79
N ILE A 46 13.14 -5.09 -7.11
CA ILE A 46 11.80 -5.65 -7.35
C ILE A 46 10.94 -4.55 -7.96
N HIS A 47 10.35 -4.87 -9.11
CA HIS A 47 9.36 -4.01 -9.74
C HIS A 47 7.95 -4.47 -9.39
N HIS A 48 7.10 -3.51 -9.04
CA HIS A 48 5.68 -3.68 -8.79
C HIS A 48 4.89 -2.52 -9.42
N ASP A 49 3.80 -2.81 -10.15
CA ASP A 49 3.04 -1.81 -10.91
C ASP A 49 2.36 -0.75 -10.01
N GLY A 50 2.23 -1.02 -8.73
CA GLY A 50 1.60 -0.15 -7.76
C GLY A 50 0.32 -0.74 -7.20
N ALA A 51 -0.23 -0.06 -6.20
CA ALA A 51 -1.44 -0.46 -5.50
C ALA A 51 -2.19 0.76 -4.96
N ALA A 52 -3.44 0.55 -4.57
CA ALA A 52 -4.20 1.51 -3.79
C ALA A 52 -4.82 0.86 -2.56
N ALA A 53 -5.06 1.65 -1.53
CA ALA A 53 -5.73 1.23 -0.30
C ALA A 53 -6.72 2.28 0.17
N VAL A 54 -7.70 1.85 0.95
CA VAL A 54 -8.77 2.73 1.44
C VAL A 54 -8.88 2.65 2.95
N VAL A 55 -9.13 3.79 3.58
CA VAL A 55 -9.64 3.91 4.95
C VAL A 55 -11.14 4.17 4.85
N PRO A 56 -12.01 3.13 4.91
CA PRO A 56 -13.44 3.31 4.79
C PRO A 56 -14.03 3.73 6.12
N VAL A 57 -14.64 4.90 6.16
CA VAL A 57 -15.19 5.53 7.37
C VAL A 57 -16.71 5.41 7.38
N MET A 58 -17.23 4.67 8.34
CA MET A 58 -18.67 4.52 8.54
C MET A 58 -19.28 5.79 9.20
N ASP A 59 -20.59 5.96 9.11
CA ASP A 59 -21.33 7.10 9.68
C ASP A 59 -21.12 7.26 11.18
N ASP A 60 -20.90 6.16 11.90
CA ASP A 60 -20.62 6.17 13.34
C ASP A 60 -19.14 6.40 13.68
N GLY A 61 -18.31 6.63 12.68
CA GLY A 61 -16.89 6.91 12.81
C GLY A 61 -15.98 5.68 12.95
N ARG A 62 -16.54 4.46 12.92
CA ARG A 62 -15.74 3.23 12.84
C ARG A 62 -15.12 3.08 11.44
N LEU A 63 -14.01 2.36 11.39
CA LEU A 63 -13.31 2.03 10.14
C LEU A 63 -13.56 0.57 9.77
N LEU A 64 -13.87 0.31 8.50
CA LEU A 64 -13.97 -1.07 8.00
C LEU A 64 -12.56 -1.61 7.77
N MET A 65 -12.35 -2.81 8.28
CA MET A 65 -11.12 -3.57 8.12
C MET A 65 -11.43 -4.91 7.47
N VAL A 66 -10.48 -5.43 6.75
CA VAL A 66 -10.52 -6.76 6.13
C VAL A 66 -9.60 -7.73 6.85
N ARG A 67 -10.01 -8.98 6.96
CA ARG A 67 -9.18 -10.06 7.47
C ARG A 67 -8.91 -11.03 6.34
N GLN A 68 -7.65 -11.12 5.91
CA GLN A 68 -7.20 -11.86 4.74
C GLN A 68 -6.03 -12.79 5.10
N TYR A 69 -5.94 -13.97 4.46
CA TYR A 69 -4.79 -14.85 4.59
C TYR A 69 -3.60 -14.32 3.77
N ARG A 70 -2.44 -14.24 4.40
CA ARG A 70 -1.18 -13.84 3.75
C ARG A 70 -0.19 -14.98 3.75
N ASN A 71 0.03 -15.56 2.57
CA ASN A 71 0.93 -16.70 2.39
C ASN A 71 2.35 -16.42 2.89
N ALA A 72 2.86 -15.21 2.71
CA ALA A 72 4.20 -14.84 3.18
C ALA A 72 4.37 -14.91 4.70
N LEU A 73 3.26 -14.84 5.46
CA LEU A 73 3.23 -14.91 6.92
C LEU A 73 2.58 -16.20 7.42
N GLU A 74 2.03 -17.03 6.52
CA GLU A 74 1.29 -18.27 6.81
C GLU A 74 0.15 -18.08 7.83
N ARG A 75 -0.48 -16.89 7.83
CA ARG A 75 -1.56 -16.54 8.77
C ARG A 75 -2.50 -15.48 8.21
N TYR A 76 -3.63 -15.32 8.88
CA TYR A 76 -4.53 -14.20 8.64
C TYR A 76 -3.98 -12.92 9.28
N THR A 77 -4.14 -11.81 8.56
CA THR A 77 -3.80 -10.45 9.00
C THR A 77 -5.04 -9.58 8.98
N LEU A 78 -5.05 -8.54 9.81
CA LEU A 78 -6.07 -7.50 9.82
C LEU A 78 -5.51 -6.28 9.10
N GLU A 79 -6.14 -5.91 7.99
CA GLU A 79 -5.64 -4.90 7.06
C GLU A 79 -6.73 -3.92 6.65
N LEU A 80 -6.34 -2.83 5.99
CA LEU A 80 -7.25 -2.02 5.20
C LEU A 80 -7.53 -2.67 3.86
N PRO A 81 -8.73 -2.47 3.26
CA PRO A 81 -9.01 -2.88 1.90
C PRO A 81 -7.97 -2.31 0.93
N ALA A 82 -7.39 -3.17 0.09
CA ALA A 82 -6.32 -2.77 -0.80
C ALA A 82 -6.02 -3.81 -1.87
N GLY A 83 -5.76 -3.37 -3.08
CA GLY A 83 -5.28 -4.23 -4.16
C GLY A 83 -4.32 -3.53 -5.11
N LYS A 84 -3.77 -4.32 -6.03
CA LYS A 84 -2.87 -3.84 -7.07
C LYS A 84 -3.64 -3.07 -8.14
N LEU A 85 -2.94 -2.24 -8.88
CA LEU A 85 -3.47 -1.67 -10.11
C LEU A 85 -3.66 -2.78 -11.16
N ASP A 86 -4.81 -2.80 -11.84
CA ASP A 86 -5.09 -3.75 -12.92
C ASP A 86 -4.30 -3.43 -14.19
N ASP A 87 -4.00 -2.16 -14.39
CA ASP A 87 -3.18 -1.64 -15.48
C ASP A 87 -2.19 -0.59 -14.91
N PRO A 88 -0.93 -0.54 -15.39
CA PRO A 88 0.05 0.45 -14.93
C PRO A 88 -0.37 1.91 -15.08
N ASN A 89 -1.39 2.19 -15.92
CA ASN A 89 -1.95 3.54 -16.11
C ASN A 89 -3.27 3.73 -15.35
N GLU A 90 -3.75 2.75 -14.58
CA GLU A 90 -4.94 2.91 -13.75
C GLU A 90 -4.67 4.00 -12.69
N GLU A 91 -5.59 4.94 -12.56
CA GLU A 91 -5.50 5.95 -11.50
C GLU A 91 -5.74 5.30 -10.14
N GLY A 92 -4.90 5.62 -9.14
CA GLY A 92 -5.01 5.03 -7.80
C GLY A 92 -6.39 5.21 -7.15
N ILE A 93 -7.10 6.32 -7.45
CA ILE A 93 -8.46 6.55 -6.94
C ILE A 93 -9.48 5.58 -7.55
N VAL A 94 -9.30 5.17 -8.80
CA VAL A 94 -10.16 4.20 -9.48
C VAL A 94 -9.93 2.81 -8.88
N CYS A 95 -8.69 2.40 -8.74
CA CYS A 95 -8.32 1.17 -8.05
C CYS A 95 -8.87 1.16 -6.61
N ALA A 96 -8.67 2.22 -5.84
CA ALA A 96 -9.17 2.32 -4.47
C ALA A 96 -10.70 2.17 -4.38
N ALA A 97 -11.45 2.77 -5.32
CA ALA A 97 -12.91 2.65 -5.36
C ALA A 97 -13.35 1.22 -5.70
N ARG A 98 -12.68 0.55 -6.64
CA ARG A 98 -12.91 -0.83 -7.03
C ARG A 98 -12.65 -1.78 -5.87
N GLU A 99 -11.48 -1.71 -5.24
CA GLU A 99 -11.09 -2.54 -4.11
C GLU A 99 -12.00 -2.36 -2.88
N LEU A 100 -12.44 -1.11 -2.61
CA LEU A 100 -13.42 -0.85 -1.57
C LEU A 100 -14.69 -1.67 -1.78
N GLU A 101 -15.22 -1.68 -3.00
CA GLU A 101 -16.47 -2.38 -3.31
C GLU A 101 -16.26 -3.89 -3.32
N GLU A 102 -15.24 -4.38 -4.02
CA GLU A 102 -14.95 -5.81 -4.17
C GLU A 102 -14.69 -6.49 -2.83
N GLU A 103 -13.81 -5.94 -2.00
CA GLU A 103 -13.42 -6.54 -0.74
C GLU A 103 -14.42 -6.31 0.40
N THR A 104 -15.12 -5.16 0.43
CA THR A 104 -15.96 -4.81 1.58
C THR A 104 -17.46 -4.90 1.35
N GLY A 105 -17.92 -4.88 0.11
CA GLY A 105 -19.34 -4.73 -0.21
C GLY A 105 -19.87 -3.34 0.10
N TYR A 106 -19.02 -2.33 0.08
CA TYR A 106 -19.41 -0.92 0.17
C TYR A 106 -18.74 -0.11 -0.93
N ARG A 107 -19.46 0.86 -1.47
CA ARG A 107 -18.92 1.86 -2.37
C ARG A 107 -19.03 3.27 -1.80
N SER A 108 -18.30 4.20 -2.34
CA SER A 108 -18.39 5.62 -2.00
C SER A 108 -18.14 6.48 -3.21
N ASP A 109 -18.87 7.60 -3.31
CA ASP A 109 -18.62 8.65 -4.29
C ASP A 109 -17.70 9.76 -3.70
N LYS A 110 -17.22 9.58 -2.44
CA LYS A 110 -16.40 10.54 -1.68
C LYS A 110 -15.08 9.91 -1.24
N LEU A 111 -14.20 9.69 -2.20
CA LEU A 111 -12.82 9.30 -1.94
C LEU A 111 -11.93 10.55 -1.92
N GLU A 112 -11.08 10.67 -0.90
CA GLU A 112 -10.09 11.74 -0.78
C GLU A 112 -8.70 11.15 -0.57
N TRP A 113 -7.73 11.63 -1.32
CA TRP A 113 -6.34 11.23 -1.11
C TRP A 113 -5.87 11.56 0.33
N LEU A 114 -5.24 10.58 0.96
CA LEU A 114 -4.70 10.70 2.32
C LEU A 114 -3.19 10.83 2.31
N ILE A 115 -2.49 9.81 1.85
CA ILE A 115 -1.02 9.75 1.73
C ILE A 115 -0.62 8.81 0.60
N THR A 116 0.66 8.86 0.23
CA THR A 116 1.29 7.86 -0.63
C THR A 116 2.45 7.22 0.11
N LEU A 117 2.58 5.90 0.02
CA LEU A 117 3.65 5.13 0.64
C LEU A 117 4.60 4.55 -0.41
N ARG A 118 5.84 4.29 0.03
CA ARG A 118 6.76 3.32 -0.57
C ARG A 118 7.00 2.24 0.47
N THR A 119 6.69 1.00 0.13
CA THR A 119 6.70 -0.10 1.11
C THR A 119 8.11 -0.50 1.53
N THR A 120 9.04 -0.53 0.58
CA THR A 120 10.41 -0.99 0.85
C THR A 120 11.41 -0.27 -0.05
N VAL A 121 11.74 0.98 0.27
CA VAL A 121 12.60 1.86 -0.55
C VAL A 121 14.00 1.32 -0.85
N ALA A 122 14.45 0.29 -0.13
CA ALA A 122 15.79 -0.27 -0.30
C ALA A 122 15.94 -1.07 -1.59
N PHE A 123 14.89 -1.77 -2.03
CA PHE A 123 14.98 -2.69 -3.17
C PHE A 123 13.67 -2.87 -3.97
N CYS A 124 12.60 -2.17 -3.61
CA CYS A 124 11.30 -2.26 -4.29
C CYS A 124 10.78 -0.88 -4.65
N ASP A 125 10.19 -0.74 -5.84
CA ASP A 125 9.57 0.51 -6.28
C ASP A 125 8.06 0.56 -6.02
N GLU A 126 7.50 -0.42 -5.31
CA GLU A 126 6.09 -0.43 -4.98
C GLU A 126 5.63 0.90 -4.37
N ARG A 127 4.57 1.42 -4.94
CA ARG A 127 3.89 2.63 -4.50
C ARG A 127 2.45 2.31 -4.18
N ILE A 128 2.02 2.68 -2.98
CA ILE A 128 0.63 2.52 -2.57
C ILE A 128 0.02 3.90 -2.35
N GLU A 129 -1.03 4.22 -3.07
CA GLU A 129 -1.84 5.42 -2.84
C GLU A 129 -2.96 5.08 -1.86
N ILE A 130 -3.09 5.86 -0.80
CA ILE A 130 -4.10 5.64 0.24
C ILE A 130 -5.12 6.76 0.22
N PHE A 131 -6.38 6.37 0.21
CA PHE A 131 -7.53 7.25 0.22
C PHE A 131 -8.38 7.04 1.47
N THR A 132 -9.12 8.06 1.89
CA THR A 132 -10.25 7.90 2.80
C THR A 132 -11.53 7.81 1.97
N ALA A 133 -12.49 6.99 2.40
CA ALA A 133 -13.82 6.92 1.81
C ALA A 133 -14.87 7.23 2.87
N HIS A 134 -15.79 8.13 2.55
CA HIS A 134 -16.87 8.57 3.41
C HIS A 134 -18.22 8.31 2.74
N ASP A 135 -19.33 8.42 3.49
CA ASP A 135 -20.69 8.22 3.00
C ASP A 135 -20.81 6.86 2.28
N LEU A 136 -20.44 5.80 3.00
CA LEU A 136 -20.40 4.44 2.47
C LEU A 136 -21.81 3.94 2.14
N ILE A 137 -21.98 3.45 0.92
CA ILE A 137 -23.23 2.90 0.40
C ILE A 137 -23.09 1.38 0.32
N PRO A 138 -23.96 0.60 1.01
CA PRO A 138 -23.90 -0.86 0.94
C PRO A 138 -24.11 -1.39 -0.47
N THR A 139 -23.30 -2.37 -0.86
CA THR A 139 -23.40 -3.16 -2.09
C THR A 139 -23.15 -4.65 -1.75
N ASN A 140 -22.58 -5.41 -2.66
CA ASN A 140 -22.17 -6.79 -2.39
C ASN A 140 -20.67 -6.94 -2.62
N GLN A 141 -20.01 -7.77 -1.79
CA GLN A 141 -18.65 -8.21 -2.07
C GLN A 141 -18.61 -8.96 -3.41
N ASN A 142 -17.50 -8.78 -4.13
CA ASN A 142 -17.22 -9.48 -5.38
C ASN A 142 -15.76 -9.93 -5.39
N LEU A 143 -15.46 -10.89 -4.50
CA LEU A 143 -14.10 -11.43 -4.32
C LEU A 143 -13.70 -12.32 -5.49
N ASP A 144 -12.42 -12.40 -5.77
CA ASP A 144 -11.84 -13.37 -6.68
C ASP A 144 -12.04 -14.81 -6.15
N GLU A 145 -11.99 -15.82 -7.03
CA GLU A 145 -12.29 -17.22 -6.68
C GLU A 145 -11.36 -17.79 -5.59
N ASP A 146 -10.17 -17.24 -5.44
CA ASP A 146 -9.14 -17.62 -4.46
C ASP A 146 -9.04 -16.65 -3.26
N GLU A 147 -9.93 -15.66 -3.18
CA GLU A 147 -9.98 -14.70 -2.07
C GLU A 147 -11.00 -15.10 -1.00
N TYR A 148 -10.56 -15.01 0.25
CA TYR A 148 -11.40 -15.26 1.44
C TYR A 148 -11.20 -14.09 2.40
N ILE A 149 -12.12 -13.13 2.36
CA ILE A 149 -12.05 -11.87 3.11
C ILE A 149 -13.25 -11.73 4.06
N ASP A 150 -12.97 -11.60 5.36
CA ASP A 150 -13.95 -11.21 6.37
C ASP A 150 -13.87 -9.70 6.62
N VAL A 151 -15.01 -9.02 6.68
CA VAL A 151 -15.09 -7.56 6.91
C VAL A 151 -15.63 -7.29 8.30
N LYS A 152 -14.96 -6.39 9.03
CA LYS A 152 -15.42 -5.95 10.36
C LYS A 152 -15.08 -4.50 10.62
N ALA A 153 -16.01 -3.79 11.30
CA ALA A 153 -15.83 -2.42 11.72
C ALA A 153 -15.17 -2.33 13.11
N TYR A 154 -14.22 -1.40 13.26
CA TYR A 154 -13.51 -1.12 14.51
C TYR A 154 -13.48 0.37 14.78
N THR A 155 -13.49 0.74 16.05
CA THR A 155 -13.17 2.11 16.45
C THR A 155 -11.70 2.41 16.24
N LEU A 156 -11.36 3.68 16.03
CA LEU A 156 -9.97 4.10 15.88
C LEU A 156 -9.11 3.73 17.11
N ASP A 157 -9.68 3.81 18.32
CA ASP A 157 -8.96 3.45 19.55
C ASP A 157 -8.69 1.94 19.66
N GLU A 158 -9.62 1.10 19.20
CA GLU A 158 -9.36 -0.35 19.10
C GLU A 158 -8.23 -0.63 18.11
N LEU A 159 -8.23 0.02 16.94
CA LEU A 159 -7.17 -0.15 15.95
C LEU A 159 -5.82 0.33 16.45
N LYS A 160 -5.75 1.48 17.12
CA LYS A 160 -4.52 1.95 17.77
C LYS A 160 -3.99 0.92 18.78
N LYS A 161 -4.85 0.36 19.64
CA LYS A 161 -4.45 -0.70 20.58
C LYS A 161 -3.91 -1.93 19.87
N LYS A 162 -4.56 -2.37 18.80
CA LYS A 162 -4.12 -3.52 18.00
C LYS A 162 -2.76 -3.27 17.30
N ILE A 163 -2.49 -2.05 16.86
CA ILE A 163 -1.18 -1.65 16.33
C ILE A 163 -0.11 -1.76 17.42
N PHE A 164 -0.33 -1.15 18.57
CA PHE A 164 0.66 -1.13 19.66
C PHE A 164 0.82 -2.47 20.37
N SER A 165 -0.14 -3.39 20.25
CA SER A 165 0.00 -4.76 20.73
C SER A 165 0.69 -5.71 19.74
N GLY A 166 0.93 -5.27 18.49
CA GLY A 166 1.49 -6.10 17.43
C GLY A 166 0.47 -7.05 16.77
N GLU A 167 -0.82 -6.84 16.98
CA GLU A 167 -1.86 -7.60 16.28
C GLU A 167 -2.02 -7.11 14.83
N ILE A 168 -1.82 -5.81 14.59
CA ILE A 168 -1.71 -5.21 13.26
C ILE A 168 -0.24 -4.88 13.02
N GLU A 169 0.37 -5.57 12.05
CA GLU A 169 1.77 -5.42 11.66
C GLU A 169 1.94 -4.94 10.22
N ASP A 170 0.87 -4.95 9.43
CA ASP A 170 0.92 -4.50 8.04
C ASP A 170 1.24 -3.00 7.93
N SER A 171 2.32 -2.68 7.24
CA SER A 171 2.89 -1.33 7.19
C SER A 171 1.95 -0.30 6.57
N LYS A 172 1.24 -0.65 5.47
CA LYS A 172 0.28 0.25 4.83
C LYS A 172 -0.89 0.58 5.75
N THR A 173 -1.40 -0.45 6.45
CA THR A 173 -2.51 -0.32 7.41
C THR A 173 -2.12 0.56 8.59
N ILE A 174 -0.95 0.32 9.21
CA ILE A 174 -0.45 1.15 10.32
C ILE A 174 -0.29 2.60 9.87
N ALA A 175 0.39 2.83 8.77
CA ALA A 175 0.65 4.18 8.27
C ALA A 175 -0.64 4.93 7.94
N ALA A 176 -1.60 4.27 7.30
CA ALA A 176 -2.88 4.86 6.93
C ALA A 176 -3.75 5.22 8.15
N ILE A 177 -3.87 4.29 9.12
CA ILE A 177 -4.63 4.53 10.36
C ILE A 177 -4.03 5.71 11.14
N MET A 178 -2.70 5.74 11.28
CA MET A 178 -2.02 6.82 12.00
C MET A 178 -2.11 8.15 11.24
N ALA A 179 -1.98 8.15 9.91
CA ALA A 179 -2.16 9.35 9.08
C ALA A 179 -3.60 9.88 9.17
N TYR A 180 -4.60 8.98 9.13
CA TYR A 180 -6.00 9.34 9.33
C TYR A 180 -6.23 9.97 10.70
N ALA A 181 -5.71 9.35 11.77
CA ALA A 181 -5.83 9.87 13.12
C ALA A 181 -5.27 11.29 13.26
N VAL A 182 -4.10 11.55 12.67
CA VAL A 182 -3.44 12.86 12.71
C VAL A 182 -4.19 13.89 11.85
N LYS A 183 -4.55 13.52 10.60
CA LYS A 183 -5.24 14.45 9.66
C LYS A 183 -6.57 14.96 10.21
N TYR A 184 -7.31 14.11 10.89
CA TYR A 184 -8.65 14.43 11.41
C TYR A 184 -8.70 14.72 12.93
N ASN A 185 -7.53 14.85 13.58
CA ASN A 185 -7.39 15.13 15.02
C ASN A 185 -8.20 14.16 15.91
N ARG A 186 -8.12 12.87 15.66
CA ARG A 186 -8.91 11.83 16.31
C ARG A 186 -8.05 10.82 17.07
#